data_a47ba1329eb380c217745ed48df119ee
#
_entry.id   a47ba1329eb380c217745ed48df119ee
#
_cell.length_a   1.000
_cell.length_b   1.000
_cell.length_c   1.000
_cell.angle_alpha   90.00
_cell.angle_beta   90.00
_cell.angle_gamma   90.00
#
_symmetry.space_group_name_H-M   'P 1'
#
loop_
_entity.id
_entity.type
_entity.pdbx_description
1 polymer ?
#
loop_
_entity_poly.entity_id
_entity_poly.type
_entity_poly.pdbx_seq_one_letter_code
_entity_poly.pdbx_strand_id
1 'polypeptide(L)'
;MFSFFFERLGIARVNSVPEFLETLKLLSVLGVIDHHGVASMSCSGGEAGMMADLIDGMEITFPSLTDSHKNKVKQTLNEYVEVDNPLDYHTFVWGDRKKTSECFKQMINGSFAATMLLLDWPKTPESEQKDWDTTLLALSDAITGTSEKAIVLASMADCMPKRIIDECLNFGITPMVGLDTCLKALNHSYKIGCAFKKNEVPEINILQTQIENKNTKQLTEYEGKQLIQDYGVSIPKGGIITNVSEALKAAEEITYPVTLKISDTDVSHKTELGAVRLNIQDSGMLEKACHDLFKMGSSLLIERMITDSVCELIIGVDYDPTFGKYVIIGGGGIFVEILKDSSVLLLPASRSDVLLALSKLKVYALLEGYRGSPKGDIESVVDAVISIIALIQKNDVLELDINPLIVLEEKKGAVAADVFIRLNSD
;
A
#
# COMPACT_ATOMS: atom_id res chain seq x y z
N MET A 1 3.29 12.55 2.63
CA MET A 1 2.72 12.93 3.95
C MET A 1 1.20 13.12 3.90
N PHE A 2 0.62 14.15 3.23
CA PHE A 2 -0.84 14.39 3.23
C PHE A 2 -1.69 13.19 2.80
N SER A 3 -1.25 12.39 1.82
CA SER A 3 -2.01 11.20 1.41
C SER A 3 -2.17 10.19 2.54
N PHE A 4 -1.10 9.91 3.29
CA PHE A 4 -1.11 9.00 4.43
C PHE A 4 -1.93 9.55 5.59
N PHE A 5 -1.89 10.87 5.80
CA PHE A 5 -2.71 11.54 6.81
C PHE A 5 -4.21 11.44 6.50
N PHE A 6 -4.62 11.71 5.28
CA PHE A 6 -6.01 11.56 4.86
C PHE A 6 -6.48 10.11 4.91
N GLU A 7 -5.63 9.16 4.49
CA GLU A 7 -5.92 7.73 4.60
C GLU A 7 -6.16 7.31 6.05
N ARG A 8 -5.31 7.78 6.98
CA ARG A 8 -5.47 7.51 8.41
C ARG A 8 -6.78 8.06 8.98
N LEU A 9 -7.22 9.24 8.52
CA LEU A 9 -8.48 9.87 8.91
C LEU A 9 -9.71 9.29 8.19
N GLY A 10 -9.54 8.36 7.28
CA GLY A 10 -10.62 7.87 6.42
C GLY A 10 -11.15 8.93 5.45
N ILE A 11 -10.34 9.93 5.11
CA ILE A 11 -10.71 11.00 4.18
C ILE A 11 -10.27 10.60 2.78
N ALA A 12 -11.22 10.53 1.85
CA ALA A 12 -10.92 10.30 0.45
C ALA A 12 -10.20 11.51 -0.16
N ARG A 13 -9.06 11.24 -0.79
CA ARG A 13 -8.33 12.26 -1.55
C ARG A 13 -8.62 12.12 -3.03
N VAL A 14 -9.18 13.15 -3.63
CA VAL A 14 -9.50 13.23 -5.05
C VAL A 14 -8.49 14.09 -5.80
N ASN A 15 -8.29 13.83 -7.09
CA ASN A 15 -7.23 14.46 -7.89
C ASN A 15 -7.78 15.45 -8.95
N SER A 16 -9.10 15.53 -9.11
CA SER A 16 -9.74 16.44 -10.08
C SER A 16 -11.10 16.91 -9.61
N VAL A 17 -11.58 18.02 -10.16
CA VAL A 17 -12.93 18.54 -9.87
C VAL A 17 -14.03 17.57 -10.33
N PRO A 18 -13.97 16.95 -11.53
CA PRO A 18 -14.94 15.91 -11.89
C PRO A 18 -15.00 14.75 -10.90
N GLU A 19 -13.85 14.22 -10.50
CA GLU A 19 -13.74 13.14 -9.49
C GLU A 19 -14.36 13.58 -8.15
N PHE A 20 -14.12 14.82 -7.71
CA PHE A 20 -14.69 15.38 -6.50
C PHE A 20 -16.22 15.42 -6.55
N LEU A 21 -16.79 15.98 -7.63
CA LEU A 21 -18.23 16.13 -7.77
C LEU A 21 -18.94 14.77 -7.90
N GLU A 22 -18.37 13.85 -8.67
CA GLU A 22 -18.92 12.50 -8.82
C GLU A 22 -18.83 11.70 -7.52
N THR A 23 -17.73 11.85 -6.76
CA THR A 23 -17.59 11.22 -5.44
C THR A 23 -18.64 11.77 -4.45
N LEU A 24 -18.85 13.09 -4.39
CA LEU A 24 -19.88 13.69 -3.53
C LEU A 24 -21.27 13.22 -3.92
N LYS A 25 -21.58 13.17 -5.21
CA LYS A 25 -22.85 12.69 -5.72
C LYS A 25 -23.09 11.23 -5.34
N LEU A 26 -22.11 10.37 -5.55
CA LEU A 26 -22.18 8.96 -5.17
C LEU A 26 -22.43 8.81 -3.67
N LEU A 27 -21.65 9.49 -2.83
CA LEU A 27 -21.82 9.44 -1.37
C LEU A 27 -23.17 9.99 -0.91
N SER A 28 -23.75 10.98 -1.62
CA SER A 28 -25.03 11.58 -1.26
C SER A 28 -26.22 10.68 -1.60
N VAL A 29 -26.16 9.90 -2.67
CA VAL A 29 -27.27 9.08 -3.17
C VAL A 29 -27.10 7.61 -2.74
N LEU A 30 -25.94 7.01 -2.99
CA LEU A 30 -25.67 5.60 -2.71
C LEU A 30 -25.14 5.40 -1.29
N GLY A 31 -24.42 6.39 -0.74
CA GLY A 31 -23.72 6.28 0.53
C GLY A 31 -22.38 5.55 0.41
N VAL A 32 -21.86 5.13 1.57
CA VAL A 32 -20.63 4.33 1.61
C VAL A 32 -20.91 2.87 1.30
N ILE A 33 -19.92 2.19 0.68
CA ILE A 33 -19.95 0.74 0.50
C ILE A 33 -19.00 0.09 1.49
N ASP A 34 -19.29 -1.13 1.90
CA ASP A 34 -18.64 -1.79 3.02
C ASP A 34 -17.90 -3.08 2.65
N HIS A 35 -17.97 -3.48 1.39
CA HIS A 35 -17.15 -4.52 0.82
C HIS A 35 -16.70 -4.17 -0.60
N HIS A 36 -15.65 -4.82 -1.09
CA HIS A 36 -14.92 -4.44 -2.29
C HIS A 36 -15.52 -4.97 -3.60
N GLY A 37 -16.43 -5.96 -3.53
CA GLY A 37 -16.99 -6.58 -4.73
C GLY A 37 -18.06 -5.70 -5.38
N VAL A 38 -17.88 -5.31 -6.63
CA VAL A 38 -18.86 -4.57 -7.44
C VAL A 38 -19.20 -5.35 -8.71
N ALA A 39 -20.31 -5.01 -9.36
CA ALA A 39 -20.67 -5.57 -10.65
C ALA A 39 -20.87 -4.50 -11.71
N SER A 40 -20.66 -4.85 -12.97
CA SER A 40 -20.93 -3.99 -14.12
C SER A 40 -21.67 -4.76 -15.21
N MET A 41 -22.62 -4.09 -15.84
CA MET A 41 -23.41 -4.61 -16.96
C MET A 41 -23.39 -3.59 -18.11
N SER A 42 -23.18 -4.04 -19.34
CA SER A 42 -23.27 -3.22 -20.55
C SER A 42 -23.83 -4.04 -21.70
N CYS A 43 -24.24 -3.39 -22.77
CA CYS A 43 -24.63 -4.06 -24.02
C CYS A 43 -23.47 -4.18 -25.02
N SER A 44 -22.27 -3.87 -24.59
CA SER A 44 -21.07 -3.78 -25.42
C SER A 44 -19.88 -4.45 -24.75
N GLY A 45 -19.28 -5.45 -25.41
CA GLY A 45 -18.06 -6.09 -24.95
C GLY A 45 -16.87 -5.14 -24.84
N GLY A 46 -16.85 -4.07 -25.63
CA GLY A 46 -15.82 -3.03 -25.51
C GLY A 46 -15.92 -2.27 -24.20
N GLU A 47 -17.13 -1.92 -23.76
CA GLU A 47 -17.35 -1.27 -22.47
C GLU A 47 -17.03 -2.20 -21.30
N ALA A 48 -17.45 -3.47 -21.38
CA ALA A 48 -17.12 -4.47 -20.36
C ALA A 48 -15.60 -4.64 -20.21
N GLY A 49 -14.86 -4.71 -21.33
CA GLY A 49 -13.40 -4.76 -21.33
C GLY A 49 -12.76 -3.49 -20.73
N MET A 50 -13.24 -2.31 -21.11
CA MET A 50 -12.74 -1.05 -20.52
C MET A 50 -12.95 -0.98 -19.01
N MET A 51 -14.10 -1.43 -18.50
CA MET A 51 -14.34 -1.47 -17.05
C MET A 51 -13.37 -2.42 -16.35
N ALA A 52 -13.10 -3.61 -16.94
CA ALA A 52 -12.16 -4.57 -16.41
C ALA A 52 -10.71 -4.03 -16.36
N ASP A 53 -10.31 -3.25 -17.37
CA ASP A 53 -8.97 -2.64 -17.41
C ASP A 53 -8.85 -1.45 -16.43
N LEU A 54 -9.89 -0.63 -16.30
CA LEU A 54 -9.86 0.58 -15.49
C LEU A 54 -9.86 0.31 -13.97
N ILE A 55 -10.34 -0.84 -13.53
CA ILE A 55 -10.39 -1.20 -12.09
C ILE A 55 -9.02 -1.63 -11.56
N ASP A 56 -8.08 -1.94 -12.45
CA ASP A 56 -6.75 -2.40 -12.04
C ASP A 56 -6.04 -1.40 -11.11
N GLY A 57 -5.43 -1.91 -10.06
CA GLY A 57 -4.78 -1.10 -9.03
C GLY A 57 -5.73 -0.41 -8.02
N MET A 58 -7.05 -0.66 -8.09
CA MET A 58 -8.02 -0.21 -7.09
C MET A 58 -8.25 -1.28 -6.01
N GLU A 59 -8.82 -0.88 -4.87
CA GLU A 59 -9.19 -1.82 -3.80
C GLU A 59 -10.55 -2.50 -4.06
N ILE A 60 -11.42 -1.88 -4.85
CA ILE A 60 -12.64 -2.53 -5.36
C ILE A 60 -12.28 -3.50 -6.49
N THR A 61 -13.10 -4.54 -6.67
CA THR A 61 -12.86 -5.58 -7.68
C THR A 61 -14.16 -6.01 -8.37
N PHE A 62 -14.04 -6.61 -9.54
CA PHE A 62 -15.10 -7.38 -10.18
C PHE A 62 -14.92 -8.86 -9.82
N PRO A 63 -15.55 -9.36 -8.75
CA PRO A 63 -15.39 -10.75 -8.35
C PRO A 63 -16.00 -11.69 -9.41
N SER A 64 -15.34 -12.81 -9.64
CA SER A 64 -15.87 -13.88 -10.50
C SER A 64 -17.19 -14.40 -9.96
N LEU A 65 -18.17 -14.63 -10.85
CA LEU A 65 -19.46 -15.20 -10.50
C LEU A 65 -19.31 -16.68 -10.17
N THR A 66 -20.06 -17.16 -9.19
CA THR A 66 -20.17 -18.62 -8.94
C THR A 66 -20.89 -19.31 -10.10
N ASP A 67 -20.63 -20.61 -10.31
CA ASP A 67 -21.30 -21.38 -11.36
C ASP A 67 -22.84 -21.36 -11.24
N SER A 68 -23.35 -21.40 -10.01
CA SER A 68 -24.79 -21.28 -9.75
C SER A 68 -25.33 -19.91 -10.19
N HIS A 69 -24.58 -18.83 -9.94
CA HIS A 69 -24.97 -17.49 -10.34
C HIS A 69 -24.87 -17.31 -11.87
N LYS A 70 -23.75 -17.73 -12.48
CA LYS A 70 -23.58 -17.74 -13.94
C LYS A 70 -24.75 -18.46 -14.65
N ASN A 71 -25.15 -19.61 -14.14
CA ASN A 71 -26.26 -20.37 -14.70
C ASN A 71 -27.62 -19.65 -14.62
N LYS A 72 -27.90 -18.95 -13.51
CA LYS A 72 -29.14 -18.17 -13.37
C LYS A 72 -29.20 -17.01 -14.36
N VAL A 73 -28.10 -16.24 -14.49
CA VAL A 73 -27.99 -15.16 -15.47
C VAL A 73 -28.10 -15.72 -16.90
N LYS A 74 -27.40 -16.81 -17.20
CA LYS A 74 -27.40 -17.45 -18.53
C LYS A 74 -28.79 -17.85 -19.00
N GLN A 75 -29.67 -18.31 -18.09
CA GLN A 75 -31.06 -18.69 -18.42
C GLN A 75 -31.92 -17.53 -18.90
N THR A 76 -31.50 -16.27 -18.62
CA THR A 76 -32.22 -15.07 -19.04
C THR A 76 -31.72 -14.51 -20.37
N LEU A 77 -30.59 -15.00 -20.87
CA LEU A 77 -29.88 -14.50 -22.03
C LEU A 77 -29.85 -15.50 -23.18
N ASN A 78 -29.45 -15.02 -24.35
CA ASN A 78 -29.23 -15.86 -25.51
C ASN A 78 -28.06 -16.84 -25.27
N GLU A 79 -28.12 -18.04 -25.88
CA GLU A 79 -27.10 -19.08 -25.75
C GLU A 79 -25.68 -18.64 -26.12
N TYR A 80 -25.55 -17.65 -27.02
CA TYR A 80 -24.27 -17.08 -27.46
C TYR A 80 -23.62 -16.11 -26.48
N VAL A 81 -24.34 -15.63 -25.45
CA VAL A 81 -23.81 -14.72 -24.45
C VAL A 81 -22.93 -15.48 -23.45
N GLU A 82 -21.71 -15.08 -23.27
CA GLU A 82 -20.85 -15.54 -22.19
C GLU A 82 -21.11 -14.72 -20.94
N VAL A 83 -21.36 -15.37 -19.81
CA VAL A 83 -21.71 -14.70 -18.55
C VAL A 83 -20.48 -14.57 -17.68
N ASP A 84 -20.08 -13.34 -17.39
CA ASP A 84 -19.02 -13.02 -16.44
C ASP A 84 -19.29 -11.66 -15.73
N ASN A 85 -18.36 -11.17 -14.97
CA ASN A 85 -18.39 -9.84 -14.33
C ASN A 85 -17.09 -9.09 -14.67
N PRO A 86 -17.14 -8.02 -15.47
CA PRO A 86 -18.31 -7.33 -16.08
C PRO A 86 -19.12 -8.16 -17.06
N LEU A 87 -20.45 -7.97 -17.07
CA LEU A 87 -21.38 -8.65 -17.96
C LEU A 87 -21.62 -7.84 -19.24
N ASP A 88 -21.33 -8.43 -20.41
CA ASP A 88 -21.88 -7.97 -21.68
C ASP A 88 -23.17 -8.74 -21.95
N TYR A 89 -24.34 -8.11 -21.72
CA TYR A 89 -25.64 -8.76 -21.96
C TYR A 89 -26.11 -8.66 -23.41
N HIS A 90 -25.33 -8.01 -24.27
CA HIS A 90 -25.63 -7.74 -25.68
C HIS A 90 -26.98 -7.04 -25.92
N THR A 91 -27.29 -6.76 -27.19
CA THR A 91 -28.55 -6.11 -27.58
C THR A 91 -29.72 -7.07 -27.84
N PHE A 92 -29.55 -8.38 -27.61
CA PHE A 92 -30.59 -9.38 -27.89
C PHE A 92 -31.89 -9.20 -27.09
N VAL A 93 -31.81 -8.53 -25.93
CA VAL A 93 -32.98 -8.29 -25.04
C VAL A 93 -33.47 -6.84 -25.09
N TRP A 94 -32.87 -5.98 -25.93
CA TRP A 94 -33.25 -4.58 -26.04
C TRP A 94 -34.70 -4.42 -26.49
N GLY A 95 -35.40 -3.42 -25.92
CA GLY A 95 -36.81 -3.14 -26.17
C GLY A 95 -37.78 -4.08 -25.43
N ASP A 96 -37.29 -5.19 -24.84
CA ASP A 96 -38.12 -6.10 -24.02
C ASP A 96 -37.86 -5.84 -22.53
N ARG A 97 -38.59 -4.89 -21.94
CA ARG A 97 -38.46 -4.48 -20.53
C ARG A 97 -38.46 -5.68 -19.56
N LYS A 98 -39.32 -6.67 -19.80
CA LYS A 98 -39.48 -7.80 -18.89
C LYS A 98 -38.27 -8.73 -18.92
N LYS A 99 -37.77 -9.09 -20.11
CA LYS A 99 -36.57 -9.93 -20.22
C LYS A 99 -35.35 -9.24 -19.72
N THR A 100 -35.17 -7.96 -20.05
CA THR A 100 -34.05 -7.15 -19.59
C THR A 100 -34.06 -7.02 -18.05
N SER A 101 -35.24 -6.77 -17.45
CA SER A 101 -35.37 -6.70 -16.00
C SER A 101 -35.04 -8.03 -15.32
N GLU A 102 -35.45 -9.17 -15.89
CA GLU A 102 -35.13 -10.48 -15.34
C GLU A 102 -33.60 -10.74 -15.37
N CYS A 103 -32.93 -10.40 -16.47
CA CYS A 103 -31.48 -10.47 -16.58
C CYS A 103 -30.79 -9.65 -15.49
N PHE A 104 -31.17 -8.37 -15.38
CA PHE A 104 -30.58 -7.46 -14.39
C PHE A 104 -30.83 -7.94 -12.95
N LYS A 105 -32.04 -8.42 -12.66
CA LYS A 105 -32.38 -8.99 -11.36
C LYS A 105 -31.51 -10.19 -11.00
N GLN A 106 -31.27 -11.10 -11.94
CA GLN A 106 -30.39 -12.25 -11.69
C GLN A 106 -28.95 -11.80 -11.48
N MET A 107 -28.45 -10.81 -12.22
CA MET A 107 -27.09 -10.29 -12.04
C MET A 107 -26.91 -9.60 -10.70
N ILE A 108 -27.84 -8.72 -10.32
CA ILE A 108 -27.81 -7.94 -9.07
C ILE A 108 -27.81 -8.83 -7.82
N ASN A 109 -28.49 -9.97 -7.86
CA ASN A 109 -28.54 -10.92 -6.75
C ASN A 109 -27.19 -11.59 -6.38
N GLY A 110 -26.08 -11.10 -6.90
CA GLY A 110 -24.72 -11.59 -6.62
C GLY A 110 -24.09 -11.10 -5.32
N SER A 111 -24.82 -10.39 -4.45
CA SER A 111 -24.29 -9.80 -3.20
C SER A 111 -23.14 -8.83 -3.47
N PHE A 112 -23.31 -7.91 -4.40
CA PHE A 112 -22.36 -6.86 -4.71
C PHE A 112 -22.58 -5.62 -3.82
N ALA A 113 -21.51 -4.86 -3.56
CA ALA A 113 -21.63 -3.58 -2.86
C ALA A 113 -22.40 -2.53 -3.68
N ALA A 114 -22.31 -2.62 -5.00
CA ALA A 114 -23.07 -1.85 -5.97
C ALA A 114 -23.01 -2.53 -7.34
N THR A 115 -24.08 -2.36 -8.15
CA THR A 115 -24.12 -2.82 -9.53
C THR A 115 -24.28 -1.63 -10.48
N MET A 116 -23.40 -1.55 -11.47
CA MET A 116 -23.40 -0.48 -12.49
C MET A 116 -24.06 -1.01 -13.77
N LEU A 117 -24.91 -0.17 -14.36
CA LEU A 117 -25.40 -0.33 -15.73
C LEU A 117 -24.80 0.78 -16.59
N LEU A 118 -23.95 0.43 -17.54
CA LEU A 118 -23.42 1.36 -18.53
C LEU A 118 -24.49 1.60 -19.60
N LEU A 119 -24.84 2.85 -19.78
CA LEU A 119 -25.89 3.23 -20.74
C LEU A 119 -25.68 4.67 -21.22
N ASP A 120 -25.38 4.81 -22.49
CA ASP A 120 -25.16 6.10 -23.16
C ASP A 120 -26.37 6.51 -23.99
N TRP A 121 -27.07 7.57 -23.61
CA TRP A 121 -28.18 8.11 -24.40
C TRP A 121 -27.65 8.83 -25.64
N PRO A 122 -28.20 8.53 -26.83
CA PRO A 122 -27.81 9.24 -28.05
C PRO A 122 -28.35 10.67 -28.04
N LYS A 123 -27.65 11.54 -28.75
CA LYS A 123 -28.09 12.94 -28.99
C LYS A 123 -29.15 13.01 -30.10
N THR A 124 -30.17 12.19 -30.01
CA THR A 124 -31.32 12.14 -30.94
C THR A 124 -32.58 12.67 -30.23
N PRO A 125 -33.66 12.95 -30.97
CA PRO A 125 -34.95 13.28 -30.35
C PRO A 125 -35.38 12.20 -29.34
N GLU A 126 -36.06 12.61 -28.26
CA GLU A 126 -36.53 11.69 -27.21
C GLU A 126 -37.38 10.54 -27.75
N SER A 127 -38.15 10.78 -28.81
CA SER A 127 -38.95 9.73 -29.47
C SER A 127 -38.11 8.55 -30.02
N GLU A 128 -36.82 8.79 -30.27
CA GLU A 128 -35.86 7.76 -30.76
C GLU A 128 -35.05 7.10 -29.63
N GLN A 129 -35.21 7.57 -28.38
CA GLN A 129 -34.48 7.07 -27.20
C GLN A 129 -35.24 5.98 -26.44
N LYS A 130 -36.34 5.49 -26.97
CA LYS A 130 -37.27 4.57 -26.27
C LYS A 130 -36.61 3.30 -25.72
N ASP A 131 -35.65 2.73 -26.42
CA ASP A 131 -35.02 1.49 -25.98
C ASP A 131 -34.07 1.74 -24.80
N TRP A 132 -33.40 2.90 -24.76
CA TRP A 132 -32.59 3.34 -23.60
C TRP A 132 -33.48 3.58 -22.37
N ASP A 133 -34.59 4.30 -22.56
CA ASP A 133 -35.54 4.54 -21.47
C ASP A 133 -36.15 3.24 -20.96
N THR A 134 -36.47 2.29 -21.87
CA THR A 134 -36.92 0.95 -21.52
C THR A 134 -35.89 0.18 -20.70
N THR A 135 -34.60 0.32 -21.03
CA THR A 135 -33.51 -0.33 -20.31
C THR A 135 -33.34 0.27 -18.90
N LEU A 136 -33.47 1.59 -18.73
CA LEU A 136 -33.48 2.23 -17.41
C LEU A 136 -34.67 1.73 -16.57
N LEU A 137 -35.86 1.67 -17.16
CA LEU A 137 -37.07 1.15 -16.47
C LEU A 137 -36.89 -0.31 -16.07
N ALA A 138 -36.22 -1.12 -16.88
CA ALA A 138 -35.92 -2.51 -16.56
C ALA A 138 -34.98 -2.63 -15.35
N LEU A 139 -33.99 -1.73 -15.21
CA LEU A 139 -33.15 -1.65 -14.03
C LEU A 139 -33.94 -1.27 -12.79
N SER A 140 -34.80 -0.25 -12.91
CA SER A 140 -35.69 0.17 -11.82
C SER A 140 -36.60 -0.98 -11.34
N ASP A 141 -37.16 -1.77 -12.27
CA ASP A 141 -37.97 -2.94 -11.92
C ASP A 141 -37.12 -4.00 -11.20
N ALA A 142 -35.86 -4.19 -11.62
CA ALA A 142 -34.97 -5.22 -11.06
C ALA A 142 -34.59 -4.92 -9.60
N ILE A 143 -34.45 -3.63 -9.21
CA ILE A 143 -34.08 -3.22 -7.85
C ILE A 143 -35.30 -2.98 -6.95
N THR A 144 -36.51 -2.87 -7.53
CA THR A 144 -37.72 -2.57 -6.75
C THR A 144 -37.96 -3.62 -5.66
N GLY A 145 -38.09 -3.17 -4.41
CA GLY A 145 -38.31 -4.04 -3.25
C GLY A 145 -37.03 -4.74 -2.73
N THR A 146 -35.87 -4.38 -3.24
CA THR A 146 -34.56 -4.87 -2.76
C THR A 146 -33.82 -3.76 -1.98
N SER A 147 -32.76 -4.12 -1.28
CA SER A 147 -31.79 -3.19 -0.68
C SER A 147 -30.54 -2.99 -1.55
N GLU A 148 -30.57 -3.52 -2.77
CA GLU A 148 -29.44 -3.49 -3.68
C GLU A 148 -29.15 -2.08 -4.21
N LYS A 149 -27.89 -1.73 -4.30
CA LYS A 149 -27.43 -0.41 -4.74
C LYS A 149 -27.14 -0.43 -6.23
N ALA A 150 -27.84 0.39 -7.00
CA ALA A 150 -27.68 0.49 -8.45
C ALA A 150 -27.15 1.87 -8.88
N ILE A 151 -26.34 1.82 -9.93
CA ILE A 151 -25.75 2.98 -10.59
C ILE A 151 -26.09 2.90 -12.08
N VAL A 152 -26.54 4.01 -12.66
CA VAL A 152 -26.51 4.20 -14.12
C VAL A 152 -25.30 5.04 -14.45
N LEU A 153 -24.45 4.53 -15.31
CA LEU A 153 -23.17 5.10 -15.66
C LEU A 153 -23.12 5.44 -17.15
N ALA A 154 -23.00 6.72 -17.47
CA ALA A 154 -22.71 7.16 -18.83
C ALA A 154 -21.20 7.37 -19.03
N SER A 155 -20.70 7.02 -20.21
CA SER A 155 -19.29 7.18 -20.55
C SER A 155 -18.86 8.66 -20.58
N MET A 156 -19.76 9.55 -20.99
CA MET A 156 -19.54 11.00 -21.10
C MET A 156 -20.74 11.79 -20.58
N ALA A 157 -20.52 13.02 -20.11
CA ALA A 157 -21.56 13.90 -19.59
C ALA A 157 -22.68 14.16 -20.61
N ASP A 158 -22.33 14.28 -21.88
CA ASP A 158 -23.28 14.52 -22.97
C ASP A 158 -24.20 13.32 -23.28
N CYS A 159 -23.85 12.13 -22.76
CA CYS A 159 -24.62 10.90 -22.93
C CYS A 159 -25.61 10.65 -21.78
N MET A 160 -25.72 11.59 -20.81
CA MET A 160 -26.68 11.51 -19.72
C MET A 160 -27.53 12.81 -19.67
N PRO A 161 -28.69 12.84 -20.38
CA PRO A 161 -29.57 13.99 -20.34
C PRO A 161 -30.08 14.28 -18.93
N LYS A 162 -30.37 15.56 -18.63
CA LYS A 162 -30.84 15.97 -17.30
C LYS A 162 -32.09 15.19 -16.86
N ARG A 163 -33.04 14.94 -17.78
CA ARG A 163 -34.26 14.17 -17.49
C ARG A 163 -33.92 12.77 -16.93
N ILE A 164 -32.86 12.14 -17.45
CA ILE A 164 -32.43 10.81 -17.01
C ILE A 164 -31.79 10.88 -15.62
N ILE A 165 -31.05 11.95 -15.33
CA ILE A 165 -30.53 12.19 -13.96
C ILE A 165 -31.71 12.27 -12.97
N ASP A 166 -32.73 13.07 -13.30
CA ASP A 166 -33.90 13.24 -12.44
C ASP A 166 -34.71 11.94 -12.28
N GLU A 167 -34.85 11.13 -13.35
CA GLU A 167 -35.50 9.83 -13.31
C GLU A 167 -34.71 8.82 -12.46
N CYS A 168 -33.38 8.72 -12.63
CA CYS A 168 -32.54 7.87 -11.81
C CYS A 168 -32.70 8.18 -10.33
N LEU A 169 -32.62 9.45 -9.95
CA LEU A 169 -32.81 9.89 -8.56
C LEU A 169 -34.19 9.53 -8.01
N ASN A 170 -35.25 9.66 -8.81
CA ASN A 170 -36.61 9.27 -8.42
C ASN A 170 -36.74 7.76 -8.20
N PHE A 171 -35.97 6.92 -8.90
CA PHE A 171 -35.91 5.48 -8.71
C PHE A 171 -34.95 5.03 -7.61
N GLY A 172 -34.23 5.94 -6.97
CA GLY A 172 -33.16 5.59 -6.00
C GLY A 172 -31.90 5.02 -6.65
N ILE A 173 -31.72 5.27 -7.95
CA ILE A 173 -30.55 4.87 -8.73
C ILE A 173 -29.56 6.03 -8.77
N THR A 174 -28.27 5.77 -8.60
CA THR A 174 -27.24 6.81 -8.63
C THR A 174 -26.79 7.10 -10.07
N PRO A 175 -27.04 8.30 -10.62
CA PRO A 175 -26.55 8.66 -11.95
C PRO A 175 -25.09 9.10 -11.88
N MET A 176 -24.20 8.43 -12.63
CA MET A 176 -22.76 8.72 -12.65
C MET A 176 -22.26 8.97 -14.08
N VAL A 177 -21.18 9.74 -14.20
CA VAL A 177 -20.60 10.10 -15.50
C VAL A 177 -19.09 9.87 -15.49
N GLY A 178 -18.61 9.23 -16.57
CA GLY A 178 -17.20 8.88 -16.75
C GLY A 178 -16.81 7.57 -16.06
N LEU A 179 -16.35 6.60 -16.85
CA LEU A 179 -16.05 5.23 -16.39
C LEU A 179 -15.01 5.23 -15.26
N ASP A 180 -13.84 5.81 -15.53
CA ASP A 180 -12.75 5.93 -14.57
C ASP A 180 -13.16 6.73 -13.32
N THR A 181 -13.90 7.83 -13.52
CA THR A 181 -14.36 8.70 -12.43
C THR A 181 -15.33 7.98 -11.50
N CYS A 182 -16.25 7.17 -12.05
CA CYS A 182 -17.20 6.38 -11.28
C CYS A 182 -16.49 5.29 -10.46
N LEU A 183 -15.56 4.55 -11.06
CA LEU A 183 -14.77 3.53 -10.36
C LEU A 183 -13.95 4.13 -9.23
N LYS A 184 -13.31 5.28 -9.46
CA LYS A 184 -12.59 6.02 -8.41
C LYS A 184 -13.53 6.47 -7.29
N ALA A 185 -14.70 6.98 -7.61
CA ALA A 185 -15.70 7.38 -6.62
C ALA A 185 -16.16 6.18 -5.77
N LEU A 186 -16.39 5.01 -6.37
CA LEU A 186 -16.70 3.77 -5.67
C LEU A 186 -15.54 3.32 -4.77
N ASN A 187 -14.32 3.38 -5.27
CA ASN A 187 -13.12 3.05 -4.49
C ASN A 187 -12.95 3.98 -3.28
N HIS A 188 -13.23 5.27 -3.43
CA HIS A 188 -13.26 6.22 -2.31
C HIS A 188 -14.38 5.90 -1.32
N SER A 189 -15.58 5.59 -1.81
CA SER A 189 -16.71 5.18 -0.97
C SER A 189 -16.37 3.93 -0.14
N TYR A 190 -15.70 2.94 -0.73
CA TYR A 190 -15.21 1.74 -0.04
C TYR A 190 -14.20 2.08 1.06
N LYS A 191 -13.20 2.91 0.76
CA LYS A 191 -12.18 3.34 1.74
C LYS A 191 -12.81 4.05 2.94
N ILE A 192 -13.76 4.95 2.68
CA ILE A 192 -14.51 5.65 3.73
C ILE A 192 -15.34 4.64 4.55
N GLY A 193 -16.02 3.70 3.89
CA GLY A 193 -16.79 2.66 4.56
C GLY A 193 -15.93 1.77 5.46
N CYS A 194 -14.74 1.38 5.00
CA CYS A 194 -13.77 0.65 5.80
C CYS A 194 -13.29 1.45 7.02
N ALA A 195 -13.05 2.75 6.86
CA ALA A 195 -12.66 3.62 7.97
C ALA A 195 -13.78 3.72 9.02
N PHE A 196 -15.04 3.87 8.60
CA PHE A 196 -16.19 3.89 9.52
C PHE A 196 -16.38 2.58 10.29
N LYS A 197 -16.09 1.43 9.65
CA LYS A 197 -16.17 0.11 10.32
C LYS A 197 -15.15 -0.05 11.44
N LYS A 198 -13.97 0.58 11.35
CA LYS A 198 -12.95 0.50 12.40
C LYS A 198 -13.43 1.06 13.72
N ASN A 199 -14.43 1.96 13.72
CA ASN A 199 -15.06 2.59 14.90
C ASN A 199 -14.05 3.16 15.91
N GLU A 200 -12.84 3.47 15.44
CA GLU A 200 -11.74 4.03 16.21
C GLU A 200 -11.52 5.47 15.77
N VAL A 201 -11.45 6.38 16.71
CA VAL A 201 -10.98 7.74 16.43
C VAL A 201 -9.47 7.65 16.29
N PRO A 202 -8.90 7.93 15.10
CA PRO A 202 -7.46 7.84 14.94
C PRO A 202 -6.78 8.85 15.86
N GLU A 203 -5.89 8.37 16.72
CA GLU A 203 -5.07 9.26 17.54
C GLU A 203 -4.12 10.06 16.64
N ILE A 204 -4.15 11.38 16.79
CA ILE A 204 -3.23 12.29 16.11
C ILE A 204 -2.37 12.90 17.20
N ASN A 205 -1.21 12.30 17.47
CA ASN A 205 -0.19 12.90 18.30
C ASN A 205 0.86 13.54 17.40
N ILE A 206 0.72 14.82 17.18
CA ILE A 206 1.79 15.61 16.59
C ILE A 206 2.84 15.75 17.68
N LEU A 207 3.84 14.87 17.66
CA LEU A 207 5.03 15.02 18.48
C LEU A 207 5.78 16.25 17.97
N GLN A 208 5.37 17.42 18.44
CA GLN A 208 6.06 18.68 18.16
C GLN A 208 7.41 18.65 18.88
N THR A 209 8.40 18.15 18.20
CA THR A 209 9.77 18.54 18.56
C THR A 209 9.97 19.90 17.95
N GLN A 210 10.00 20.96 18.76
CA GLN A 210 10.56 22.22 18.31
C GLN A 210 12.03 21.95 18.01
N ILE A 211 12.37 21.84 16.72
CA ILE A 211 13.77 21.85 16.29
C ILE A 211 14.23 23.30 16.45
N GLU A 212 14.39 23.77 17.70
CA GLU A 212 15.27 24.87 17.93
C GLU A 212 16.70 24.40 17.59
N ASN A 213 17.51 25.25 17.00
CA ASN A 213 18.91 25.00 16.65
C ASN A 213 19.74 24.71 17.93
N LYS A 214 19.50 23.53 18.51
CA LYS A 214 20.24 23.00 19.64
C LYS A 214 21.41 22.18 19.11
N ASN A 215 22.44 22.05 19.91
CA ASN A 215 23.60 21.22 19.60
C ASN A 215 23.13 19.82 19.25
N THR A 216 23.58 19.26 18.13
CA THR A 216 23.23 17.89 17.71
C THR A 216 24.42 16.97 17.94
N LYS A 217 24.17 15.74 18.39
CA LYS A 217 25.17 14.70 18.54
C LYS A 217 24.87 13.57 17.56
N GLN A 218 25.80 13.29 16.67
CA GLN A 218 25.78 12.08 15.88
C GLN A 218 26.43 10.95 16.68
N LEU A 219 25.75 9.81 16.79
CA LEU A 219 26.30 8.60 17.38
C LEU A 219 27.23 7.91 16.38
N THR A 220 28.25 7.21 16.89
CA THR A 220 28.99 6.22 16.09
C THR A 220 28.03 5.10 15.70
N GLU A 221 28.32 4.37 14.61
CA GLU A 221 27.50 3.22 14.20
C GLU A 221 27.35 2.20 15.33
N TYR A 222 28.43 1.96 16.09
CA TYR A 222 28.39 1.05 17.23
C TYR A 222 27.47 1.54 18.36
N GLU A 223 27.59 2.82 18.77
CA GLU A 223 26.70 3.42 19.77
C GLU A 223 25.23 3.37 19.30
N GLY A 224 24.97 3.69 18.02
CA GLY A 224 23.63 3.63 17.44
C GLY A 224 23.06 2.20 17.47
N LYS A 225 23.87 1.20 17.13
CA LYS A 225 23.48 -0.21 17.21
C LYS A 225 23.18 -0.65 18.64
N GLN A 226 24.02 -0.27 19.62
CA GLN A 226 23.73 -0.57 21.02
C GLN A 226 22.41 0.08 21.47
N LEU A 227 22.17 1.32 21.08
CA LEU A 227 20.93 2.03 21.44
C LEU A 227 19.70 1.30 20.88
N ILE A 228 19.68 0.90 19.60
CA ILE A 228 18.52 0.19 19.05
C ILE A 228 18.37 -1.22 19.64
N GLN A 229 19.49 -1.87 20.00
CA GLN A 229 19.47 -3.18 20.64
C GLN A 229 18.81 -3.13 22.03
N ASP A 230 19.02 -2.08 22.80
CA ASP A 230 18.38 -1.85 24.10
C ASP A 230 16.84 -1.75 23.99
N TYR A 231 16.35 -1.41 22.79
CA TYR A 231 14.92 -1.39 22.47
C TYR A 231 14.41 -2.68 21.80
N GLY A 232 15.28 -3.67 21.58
CA GLY A 232 14.89 -4.99 21.08
C GLY A 232 15.14 -5.21 19.58
N VAL A 233 15.80 -4.27 18.88
CA VAL A 233 16.18 -4.48 17.48
C VAL A 233 17.46 -5.33 17.45
N SER A 234 17.46 -6.43 16.70
CA SER A 234 18.63 -7.28 16.56
C SER A 234 19.73 -6.61 15.73
N ILE A 235 20.98 -6.78 16.17
CA ILE A 235 22.17 -6.29 15.50
C ILE A 235 23.17 -7.45 15.25
N PRO A 236 24.12 -7.33 14.32
CA PRO A 236 25.17 -8.33 14.15
C PRO A 236 26.02 -8.45 15.42
N LYS A 237 26.47 -9.68 15.74
CA LYS A 237 27.46 -9.89 16.80
C LYS A 237 28.79 -9.26 16.40
N GLY A 238 29.39 -8.50 17.29
CA GLY A 238 30.64 -7.82 17.02
C GLY A 238 31.00 -6.80 18.08
N GLY A 239 31.99 -5.96 17.79
CA GLY A 239 32.45 -4.94 18.70
C GLY A 239 33.56 -4.07 18.12
N ILE A 240 34.00 -3.09 18.91
CA ILE A 240 35.09 -2.19 18.56
C ILE A 240 36.43 -2.87 18.83
N ILE A 241 37.34 -2.68 17.89
CA ILE A 241 38.74 -3.16 17.96
C ILE A 241 39.70 -1.99 17.67
N THR A 242 40.88 -2.05 18.28
CA THR A 242 41.91 -1.00 18.15
C THR A 242 43.22 -1.54 17.57
N ASN A 243 43.35 -2.84 17.40
CA ASN A 243 44.50 -3.46 16.81
C ASN A 243 44.18 -4.84 16.15
N VAL A 244 45.11 -5.36 15.36
CA VAL A 244 44.95 -6.61 14.61
C VAL A 244 44.75 -7.82 15.54
N SER A 245 45.42 -7.85 16.68
CA SER A 245 45.30 -8.97 17.63
C SER A 245 43.90 -9.10 18.21
N GLU A 246 43.28 -7.96 18.54
CA GLU A 246 41.87 -7.89 18.96
C GLU A 246 40.92 -8.33 17.85
N ALA A 247 41.19 -7.93 16.58
CA ALA A 247 40.43 -8.36 15.44
C ALA A 247 40.39 -9.87 15.25
N LEU A 248 41.57 -10.51 15.30
CA LEU A 248 41.69 -11.96 15.16
C LEU A 248 40.93 -12.71 16.27
N LYS A 249 41.11 -12.27 17.52
CA LYS A 249 40.37 -12.84 18.65
C LYS A 249 38.85 -12.69 18.52
N ALA A 250 38.39 -11.48 18.17
CA ALA A 250 36.97 -11.22 17.96
C ALA A 250 36.40 -12.12 16.82
N ALA A 251 37.15 -12.28 15.71
CA ALA A 251 36.71 -13.11 14.59
C ALA A 251 36.61 -14.62 14.96
N GLU A 252 37.44 -15.11 15.87
CA GLU A 252 37.32 -16.48 16.40
C GLU A 252 36.00 -16.65 17.20
N GLU A 253 35.62 -15.66 17.98
CA GLU A 253 34.42 -15.68 18.81
C GLU A 253 33.11 -15.54 17.97
N ILE A 254 33.10 -14.65 16.96
CA ILE A 254 31.92 -14.36 16.15
C ILE A 254 31.77 -15.22 14.90
N THR A 255 32.85 -15.91 14.50
CA THR A 255 33.00 -16.78 13.32
C THR A 255 32.94 -16.04 11.97
N TYR A 256 33.72 -16.53 11.01
CA TYR A 256 33.74 -16.05 9.64
C TYR A 256 32.45 -16.44 8.87
N PRO A 257 32.02 -15.68 7.83
CA PRO A 257 32.65 -14.45 7.36
C PRO A 257 32.37 -13.26 8.27
N VAL A 258 33.29 -12.27 8.28
CA VAL A 258 33.15 -11.05 9.06
C VAL A 258 33.19 -9.81 8.17
N THR A 259 32.69 -8.68 8.69
CA THR A 259 32.83 -7.36 8.11
C THR A 259 33.69 -6.47 8.99
N LEU A 260 34.41 -5.53 8.37
CA LEU A 260 35.15 -4.48 9.07
C LEU A 260 34.70 -3.11 8.56
N LYS A 261 34.49 -2.19 9.48
CA LYS A 261 34.07 -0.81 9.19
C LYS A 261 34.89 0.15 10.06
N ILE A 262 35.17 1.35 9.55
CA ILE A 262 35.74 2.41 10.37
C ILE A 262 34.66 2.88 11.35
N SER A 263 35.01 2.99 12.65
CA SER A 263 34.07 3.34 13.72
C SER A 263 33.98 4.84 14.00
N ASP A 264 34.85 5.66 13.41
CA ASP A 264 34.91 7.09 13.69
C ASP A 264 33.67 7.85 13.16
N THR A 265 33.20 8.86 13.91
CA THR A 265 31.94 9.62 13.61
C THR A 265 32.03 10.51 12.38
N ASP A 266 33.24 10.93 11.98
CA ASP A 266 33.43 11.96 10.95
C ASP A 266 33.34 11.43 9.51
N VAL A 267 33.09 10.13 9.31
CA VAL A 267 33.04 9.51 7.99
C VAL A 267 31.58 9.26 7.57
N SER A 268 30.96 10.26 6.99
CA SER A 268 29.72 10.08 6.21
C SER A 268 30.06 9.40 4.86
N HIS A 269 29.20 8.48 4.36
CA HIS A 269 29.42 7.73 3.11
C HIS A 269 30.61 6.77 3.14
N LYS A 270 30.72 5.97 4.22
CA LYS A 270 31.81 5.01 4.45
C LYS A 270 32.10 4.06 3.27
N THR A 271 31.08 3.65 2.55
CA THR A 271 31.20 2.72 1.40
C THR A 271 31.90 3.37 0.21
N GLU A 272 31.60 4.61 -0.11
CA GLU A 272 32.22 5.35 -1.21
C GLU A 272 33.69 5.67 -0.96
N LEU A 273 34.06 5.85 0.30
CA LEU A 273 35.44 6.13 0.72
C LEU A 273 36.27 4.86 0.91
N GLY A 274 35.71 3.67 0.64
CA GLY A 274 36.41 2.41 0.88
C GLY A 274 36.65 2.09 2.37
N ALA A 275 35.86 2.69 3.26
CA ALA A 275 35.95 2.53 4.72
C ALA A 275 35.29 1.24 5.25
N VAL A 276 34.76 0.38 4.35
CA VAL A 276 34.11 -0.89 4.67
C VAL A 276 34.79 -2.04 3.91
N ARG A 277 34.97 -3.16 4.58
CA ARG A 277 35.40 -4.44 3.99
C ARG A 277 34.38 -5.49 4.33
N LEU A 278 33.75 -6.04 3.29
CA LEU A 278 32.78 -7.12 3.41
C LEU A 278 33.36 -8.45 3.05
N ASN A 279 32.72 -9.53 3.48
CA ASN A 279 33.02 -10.92 3.10
C ASN A 279 34.45 -11.35 3.39
N ILE A 280 34.97 -11.00 4.56
CA ILE A 280 36.27 -11.45 5.03
C ILE A 280 36.13 -12.91 5.51
N GLN A 281 36.80 -13.86 4.84
CA GLN A 281 36.58 -15.29 4.98
C GLN A 281 37.55 -15.96 5.94
N ASP A 282 38.74 -15.35 6.18
CA ASP A 282 39.81 -15.93 6.95
C ASP A 282 40.69 -14.87 7.65
N SER A 283 41.62 -15.37 8.50
CA SER A 283 42.52 -14.51 9.27
C SER A 283 43.48 -13.69 8.40
N GLY A 284 43.96 -14.25 7.28
CA GLY A 284 44.87 -13.54 6.39
C GLY A 284 44.22 -12.38 5.67
N MET A 285 42.95 -12.55 5.21
CA MET A 285 42.14 -11.47 4.68
C MET A 285 41.83 -10.42 5.74
N LEU A 286 41.57 -10.84 6.99
CA LEU A 286 41.27 -9.96 8.10
C LEU A 286 42.50 -9.10 8.47
N GLU A 287 43.68 -9.67 8.60
CA GLU A 287 44.92 -8.92 8.87
C GLU A 287 45.18 -7.87 7.82
N LYS A 288 45.08 -8.23 6.54
CA LYS A 288 45.23 -7.26 5.43
C LYS A 288 44.21 -6.14 5.50
N ALA A 289 42.93 -6.45 5.71
CA ALA A 289 41.87 -5.47 5.84
C ALA A 289 42.07 -4.51 7.02
N CYS A 290 42.50 -5.04 8.19
CA CYS A 290 42.87 -4.25 9.35
C CYS A 290 44.01 -3.27 9.03
N HIS A 291 45.12 -3.77 8.42
CA HIS A 291 46.23 -2.89 8.05
C HIS A 291 45.86 -1.77 7.10
N ASP A 292 44.91 -2.02 6.19
CA ASP A 292 44.45 -0.97 5.27
C ASP A 292 43.54 0.05 5.98
N LEU A 293 42.58 -0.43 6.79
CA LEU A 293 41.61 0.46 7.44
C LEU A 293 42.20 1.24 8.62
N PHE A 294 43.17 0.68 9.37
CA PHE A 294 43.88 1.42 10.44
C PHE A 294 44.76 2.57 9.93
N LYS A 295 45.03 2.66 8.61
CA LYS A 295 45.62 3.85 8.00
C LYS A 295 44.65 5.04 7.89
N MET A 296 43.33 4.73 7.95
CA MET A 296 42.24 5.69 7.72
C MET A 296 41.50 6.06 9.02
N GLY A 297 41.58 5.21 10.06
CA GLY A 297 40.90 5.41 11.34
C GLY A 297 41.62 4.75 12.49
N SER A 298 41.33 5.20 13.71
CA SER A 298 41.98 4.71 14.94
C SER A 298 41.28 3.51 15.56
N SER A 299 40.01 3.30 15.25
CA SER A 299 39.18 2.20 15.72
C SER A 299 38.30 1.63 14.60
N LEU A 300 38.10 0.33 14.63
CA LEU A 300 37.28 -0.38 13.66
C LEU A 300 36.16 -1.13 14.37
N LEU A 301 35.02 -1.25 13.70
CA LEU A 301 33.91 -2.12 14.08
C LEU A 301 34.06 -3.44 13.31
N ILE A 302 34.24 -4.55 14.02
CA ILE A 302 34.20 -5.90 13.46
C ILE A 302 32.86 -6.56 13.77
N GLU A 303 32.22 -7.15 12.78
CA GLU A 303 30.92 -7.78 12.93
C GLU A 303 30.84 -9.09 12.13
N ARG A 304 30.02 -10.03 12.62
CA ARG A 304 29.61 -11.18 11.83
C ARG A 304 28.82 -10.71 10.60
N MET A 305 29.25 -11.19 9.43
CA MET A 305 28.49 -10.92 8.20
C MET A 305 27.20 -11.73 8.16
N ILE A 306 26.09 -11.11 7.82
CA ILE A 306 24.81 -11.78 7.60
C ILE A 306 24.74 -12.18 6.13
N THR A 307 24.58 -13.48 5.84
CA THR A 307 24.64 -14.05 4.48
C THR A 307 23.30 -14.58 3.98
N ASP A 308 22.40 -14.98 4.90
CA ASP A 308 21.16 -15.69 4.57
C ASP A 308 19.95 -14.72 4.50
N SER A 309 20.05 -13.72 3.64
CA SER A 309 19.04 -12.68 3.48
C SER A 309 17.93 -13.13 2.50
N VAL A 310 16.67 -12.97 2.89
CA VAL A 310 15.51 -13.07 1.99
C VAL A 310 15.35 -11.76 1.22
N CYS A 311 15.42 -10.64 1.92
CA CYS A 311 15.44 -9.31 1.33
C CYS A 311 16.07 -8.29 2.30
N GLU A 312 16.30 -7.10 1.79
CA GLU A 312 16.79 -5.95 2.54
C GLU A 312 15.71 -4.86 2.58
N LEU A 313 15.52 -4.29 3.75
CA LEU A 313 14.62 -3.15 3.97
C LEU A 313 15.40 -1.96 4.49
N ILE A 314 14.78 -0.78 4.37
CA ILE A 314 15.22 0.44 5.04
C ILE A 314 14.17 0.85 6.07
N ILE A 315 14.62 1.37 7.21
CA ILE A 315 13.77 2.03 8.21
C ILE A 315 14.39 3.39 8.49
N GLY A 316 13.68 4.45 8.09
CA GLY A 316 14.08 5.82 8.34
C GLY A 316 13.15 6.51 9.34
N VAL A 317 13.70 7.41 10.15
CA VAL A 317 12.94 8.36 10.98
C VAL A 317 13.34 9.75 10.60
N ASP A 318 12.36 10.58 10.32
CA ASP A 318 12.56 11.97 9.94
C ASP A 318 11.43 12.84 10.52
N TYR A 319 11.49 14.14 10.30
CA TYR A 319 10.60 15.12 10.87
C TYR A 319 9.97 16.00 9.79
N ASP A 320 8.66 16.17 9.88
CA ASP A 320 7.89 17.12 9.07
C ASP A 320 7.30 18.22 9.97
N PRO A 321 7.46 19.52 9.61
CA PRO A 321 6.95 20.62 10.44
C PRO A 321 5.44 20.57 10.71
N THR A 322 4.66 19.94 9.83
CA THR A 322 3.20 19.83 9.94
C THR A 322 2.76 18.59 10.69
N PHE A 323 3.45 17.45 10.44
CA PHE A 323 3.03 16.14 10.94
C PHE A 323 3.89 15.60 12.08
N GLY A 324 4.97 16.30 12.44
CA GLY A 324 5.91 15.82 13.44
C GLY A 324 6.81 14.69 12.95
N LYS A 325 7.31 13.87 13.87
CA LYS A 325 8.14 12.70 13.53
C LYS A 325 7.31 11.63 12.83
N TYR A 326 7.94 10.99 11.86
CA TYR A 326 7.34 9.88 11.09
C TYR A 326 8.38 8.80 10.80
N VAL A 327 7.91 7.60 10.51
CA VAL A 327 8.75 6.47 10.12
C VAL A 327 8.56 6.18 8.63
N ILE A 328 9.64 5.94 7.92
CA ILE A 328 9.66 5.45 6.55
C ILE A 328 10.06 3.98 6.59
N ILE A 329 9.33 3.13 5.84
CA ILE A 329 9.72 1.75 5.56
C ILE A 329 9.82 1.60 4.05
N GLY A 330 10.90 1.01 3.55
CA GLY A 330 11.10 0.83 2.12
C GLY A 330 11.89 -0.42 1.78
N GLY A 331 11.88 -0.78 0.48
CA GLY A 331 12.79 -1.78 -0.04
C GLY A 331 14.23 -1.31 0.10
N GLY A 332 15.16 -2.19 0.44
CA GLY A 332 16.59 -1.90 0.58
C GLY A 332 17.41 -2.31 -0.64
N GLY A 333 18.73 -2.15 -0.54
CA GLY A 333 19.68 -2.54 -1.57
C GLY A 333 19.85 -1.53 -2.71
N ILE A 334 20.58 -1.92 -3.75
CA ILE A 334 20.98 -1.05 -4.87
C ILE A 334 19.83 -0.50 -5.71
N PHE A 335 18.61 -1.04 -5.60
CA PHE A 335 17.45 -0.62 -6.38
C PHE A 335 16.52 0.36 -5.67
N VAL A 336 16.82 0.77 -4.44
CA VAL A 336 15.98 1.69 -3.63
C VAL A 336 15.64 2.97 -4.39
N GLU A 337 16.64 3.60 -4.96
CA GLU A 337 16.47 4.88 -5.68
C GLU A 337 15.67 4.71 -6.97
N ILE A 338 15.77 3.54 -7.62
CA ILE A 338 15.12 3.25 -8.90
C ILE A 338 13.65 2.92 -8.71
N LEU A 339 13.32 2.08 -7.73
CA LEU A 339 11.95 1.57 -7.55
C LEU A 339 11.05 2.53 -6.77
N LYS A 340 11.63 3.44 -5.97
CA LYS A 340 10.91 4.35 -5.04
C LYS A 340 9.85 3.61 -4.22
N ASP A 341 10.22 2.41 -3.75
CA ASP A 341 9.35 1.50 -3.03
C ASP A 341 9.40 1.82 -1.53
N SER A 342 8.58 2.77 -1.11
CA SER A 342 8.54 3.22 0.28
C SER A 342 7.13 3.55 0.74
N SER A 343 6.87 3.35 2.02
CA SER A 343 5.64 3.69 2.72
C SER A 343 5.97 4.53 3.95
N VAL A 344 5.07 5.44 4.32
CA VAL A 344 5.24 6.35 5.46
C VAL A 344 4.23 5.98 6.55
N LEU A 345 4.72 5.90 7.78
CA LEU A 345 3.93 5.74 8.99
C LEU A 345 3.91 7.04 9.79
N LEU A 346 2.74 7.66 9.89
CA LEU A 346 2.52 8.75 10.83
C LEU A 346 2.37 8.19 12.24
N LEU A 347 2.87 8.90 13.24
CA LEU A 347 2.79 8.48 14.64
C LEU A 347 1.54 9.05 15.34
N PRO A 348 1.01 8.31 16.35
CA PRO A 348 1.38 6.97 16.78
C PRO A 348 0.99 5.92 15.74
N ALA A 349 1.71 4.80 15.66
CA ALA A 349 1.39 3.71 14.76
C ALA A 349 1.36 2.38 15.51
N SER A 350 0.36 1.56 15.17
CA SER A 350 0.17 0.22 15.73
C SER A 350 0.86 -0.85 14.90
N ARG A 351 0.95 -2.08 15.40
CA ARG A 351 1.43 -3.23 14.63
C ARG A 351 0.65 -3.44 13.32
N SER A 352 -0.67 -3.24 13.35
CA SER A 352 -1.52 -3.34 12.17
C SER A 352 -1.20 -2.27 11.12
N ASP A 353 -0.85 -1.05 11.55
CA ASP A 353 -0.44 0.02 10.64
C ASP A 353 0.91 -0.31 9.98
N VAL A 354 1.85 -0.90 10.72
CA VAL A 354 3.13 -1.35 10.17
C VAL A 354 2.94 -2.46 9.14
N LEU A 355 2.11 -3.47 9.45
CA LEU A 355 1.78 -4.55 8.51
C LEU A 355 1.12 -4.00 7.23
N LEU A 356 0.18 -3.08 7.37
CA LEU A 356 -0.47 -2.43 6.23
C LEU A 356 0.53 -1.61 5.39
N ALA A 357 1.47 -0.93 6.03
CA ALA A 357 2.51 -0.18 5.33
C ALA A 357 3.46 -1.10 4.56
N LEU A 358 3.86 -2.23 5.17
CA LEU A 358 4.69 -3.27 4.53
C LEU A 358 3.98 -3.90 3.33
N SER A 359 2.69 -4.26 3.47
CA SER A 359 1.92 -4.92 2.40
C SER A 359 1.75 -4.06 1.14
N LYS A 360 1.94 -2.75 1.23
CA LYS A 360 1.91 -1.81 0.10
C LYS A 360 3.22 -1.76 -0.69
N LEU A 361 4.31 -2.30 -0.13
CA LEU A 361 5.63 -2.31 -0.78
C LEU A 361 5.70 -3.40 -1.85
N LYS A 362 6.37 -3.12 -2.96
CA LYS A 362 6.64 -4.12 -4.00
C LYS A 362 7.53 -5.25 -3.47
N VAL A 363 8.49 -4.89 -2.59
CA VAL A 363 9.38 -5.85 -1.93
C VAL A 363 8.61 -6.84 -1.04
N TYR A 364 7.37 -6.53 -0.65
CA TYR A 364 6.54 -7.42 0.16
C TYR A 364 6.31 -8.79 -0.49
N ALA A 365 6.25 -8.85 -1.83
CA ALA A 365 6.16 -10.11 -2.54
C ALA A 365 7.35 -11.06 -2.26
N LEU A 366 8.55 -10.53 -2.01
CA LEU A 366 9.71 -11.32 -1.59
C LEU A 366 9.53 -11.85 -0.17
N LEU A 367 8.97 -11.03 0.72
CA LEU A 367 8.67 -11.45 2.10
C LEU A 367 7.64 -12.59 2.15
N GLU A 368 6.72 -12.66 1.22
CA GLU A 368 5.74 -13.74 1.11
C GLU A 368 6.27 -15.01 0.41
N GLY A 369 7.49 -15.00 -0.13
CA GLY A 369 8.11 -16.16 -0.77
C GLY A 369 7.85 -16.24 -2.26
N TYR A 370 8.27 -15.23 -3.01
CA TYR A 370 8.11 -15.15 -4.45
C TYR A 370 8.82 -16.30 -5.19
N ARG A 371 8.10 -16.98 -6.12
CA ARG A 371 8.61 -18.06 -6.99
C ARG A 371 9.30 -19.21 -6.25
N GLY A 372 8.84 -19.55 -5.05
CA GLY A 372 9.39 -20.66 -4.28
C GLY A 372 10.62 -20.30 -3.42
N SER A 373 10.98 -19.03 -3.34
CA SER A 373 11.94 -18.55 -2.34
C SER A 373 11.35 -18.68 -0.92
N PRO A 374 12.18 -18.85 0.12
CA PRO A 374 11.68 -18.88 1.49
C PRO A 374 10.98 -17.57 1.86
N LYS A 375 10.02 -17.66 2.77
CA LYS A 375 9.35 -16.49 3.33
C LYS A 375 10.28 -15.73 4.26
N GLY A 376 10.17 -14.40 4.28
CA GLY A 376 10.87 -13.55 5.24
C GLY A 376 10.13 -13.50 6.59
N ASP A 377 10.88 -13.15 7.63
CA ASP A 377 10.35 -12.98 8.98
C ASP A 377 9.67 -11.61 9.15
N ILE A 378 8.41 -11.52 8.66
CA ILE A 378 7.61 -10.30 8.69
C ILE A 378 7.35 -9.84 10.13
N GLU A 379 7.12 -10.77 11.07
CA GLU A 379 6.86 -10.43 12.47
C GLU A 379 8.08 -9.74 13.10
N SER A 380 9.30 -10.22 12.83
CA SER A 380 10.53 -9.58 13.29
C SER A 380 10.76 -8.19 12.68
N VAL A 381 10.33 -7.96 11.44
CA VAL A 381 10.34 -6.63 10.84
C VAL A 381 9.36 -5.70 11.58
N VAL A 382 8.14 -6.17 11.84
CA VAL A 382 7.13 -5.42 12.60
C VAL A 382 7.65 -5.08 14.00
N ASP A 383 8.26 -6.05 14.69
CA ASP A 383 8.85 -5.85 16.01
C ASP A 383 9.96 -4.79 15.98
N ALA A 384 10.84 -4.82 14.97
CA ALA A 384 11.88 -3.82 14.80
C ALA A 384 11.32 -2.42 14.62
N VAL A 385 10.30 -2.24 13.75
CA VAL A 385 9.66 -0.93 13.53
C VAL A 385 8.99 -0.42 14.80
N ILE A 386 8.26 -1.26 15.52
CA ILE A 386 7.61 -0.88 16.81
C ILE A 386 8.67 -0.50 17.86
N SER A 387 9.79 -1.21 17.90
CA SER A 387 10.92 -0.88 18.77
C SER A 387 11.53 0.49 18.45
N ILE A 388 11.69 0.82 17.16
CA ILE A 388 12.14 2.15 16.73
C ILE A 388 11.12 3.23 17.11
N ILE A 389 9.81 2.97 16.94
CA ILE A 389 8.76 3.90 17.40
C ILE A 389 8.88 4.15 18.90
N ALA A 390 9.06 3.11 19.72
CA ALA A 390 9.26 3.26 21.16
C ALA A 390 10.54 4.04 21.52
N LEU A 391 11.61 3.81 20.77
CA LEU A 391 12.88 4.54 20.94
C LEU A 391 12.72 6.05 20.70
N ILE A 392 12.08 6.45 19.59
CA ILE A 392 11.90 7.87 19.24
C ILE A 392 10.88 8.60 20.09
N GLN A 393 10.02 7.89 20.81
CA GLN A 393 9.10 8.46 21.80
C GLN A 393 9.81 8.80 23.11
N LYS A 394 10.87 8.06 23.47
CA LYS A 394 11.60 8.23 24.72
C LYS A 394 12.89 9.02 24.61
N ASN A 395 13.42 9.14 23.41
CA ASN A 395 14.68 9.84 23.13
C ASN A 395 14.44 10.96 22.13
N ASP A 396 15.20 12.03 22.26
CA ASP A 396 15.11 13.16 21.33
C ASP A 396 15.90 12.89 20.05
N VAL A 397 15.45 11.86 19.30
CA VAL A 397 16.01 11.48 18.02
C VAL A 397 15.57 12.48 16.95
N LEU A 398 16.52 13.11 16.28
CA LEU A 398 16.28 14.00 15.14
C LEU A 398 16.18 13.23 13.83
N GLU A 399 17.06 12.25 13.66
CA GLU A 399 17.17 11.46 12.45
C GLU A 399 17.65 10.06 12.81
N LEU A 400 17.11 9.04 12.19
CA LEU A 400 17.54 7.66 12.30
C LEU A 400 17.40 7.01 10.93
N ASP A 401 18.44 6.25 10.53
CA ASP A 401 18.42 5.43 9.32
C ASP A 401 19.00 4.05 9.61
N ILE A 402 18.26 3.00 9.32
CA ILE A 402 18.71 1.61 9.29
C ILE A 402 18.72 1.21 7.81
N ASN A 403 19.92 1.01 7.26
CA ASN A 403 20.09 0.70 5.84
C ASN A 403 21.34 -0.16 5.59
N PRO A 404 21.17 -1.51 5.49
CA PRO A 404 19.90 -2.23 5.46
C PRO A 404 19.46 -2.80 6.82
N LEU A 405 18.15 -3.04 6.97
CA LEU A 405 17.60 -4.08 7.83
C LEU A 405 17.54 -5.37 7.02
N ILE A 406 18.38 -6.33 7.33
CA ILE A 406 18.45 -7.63 6.64
C ILE A 406 17.39 -8.56 7.20
N VAL A 407 16.43 -8.98 6.36
CA VAL A 407 15.34 -9.89 6.75
C VAL A 407 15.76 -11.32 6.42
N LEU A 408 15.75 -12.18 7.44
CA LEU A 408 16.05 -13.60 7.31
C LEU A 408 14.77 -14.40 7.03
N GLU A 409 14.93 -15.72 6.84
CA GLU A 409 13.77 -16.61 6.70
C GLU A 409 12.85 -16.54 7.92
N GLU A 410 11.60 -16.92 7.73
CA GLU A 410 10.56 -16.95 8.77
C GLU A 410 11.09 -17.59 10.07
N LYS A 411 10.88 -16.91 11.20
CA LYS A 411 11.37 -17.27 12.56
C LYS A 411 12.88 -17.18 12.76
N LYS A 412 13.63 -16.64 11.82
CA LYS A 412 15.08 -16.42 11.97
C LYS A 412 15.45 -14.98 12.30
N GLY A 413 14.50 -14.06 12.22
CA GLY A 413 14.67 -12.66 12.63
C GLY A 413 14.93 -11.68 11.50
N ALA A 414 15.13 -10.42 11.91
CA ALA A 414 15.58 -9.31 11.07
C ALA A 414 16.72 -8.60 11.81
N VAL A 415 17.80 -8.22 11.10
CA VAL A 415 19.05 -7.73 11.69
C VAL A 415 19.44 -6.39 11.08
N ALA A 416 19.62 -5.35 11.89
CA ALA A 416 20.08 -4.04 11.46
C ALA A 416 21.60 -4.04 11.18
N ALA A 417 21.96 -4.10 9.90
CA ALA A 417 23.35 -4.24 9.49
C ALA A 417 24.13 -2.91 9.46
N ASP A 418 23.45 -1.81 9.21
CA ASP A 418 24.01 -0.47 9.30
C ASP A 418 23.01 0.48 9.97
N VAL A 419 23.50 1.40 10.80
CA VAL A 419 22.69 2.30 11.62
C VAL A 419 23.32 3.68 11.70
N PHE A 420 22.52 4.68 11.39
CA PHE A 420 22.84 6.08 11.59
C PHE A 420 21.83 6.71 12.56
N ILE A 421 22.30 7.42 13.59
CA ILE A 421 21.41 8.12 14.53
C ILE A 421 22.03 9.49 14.88
N ARG A 422 21.17 10.50 14.79
CA ARG A 422 21.44 11.86 15.24
C ARG A 422 20.46 12.25 16.34
N LEU A 423 20.99 12.61 17.48
CA LEU A 423 20.23 13.05 18.64
C LEU A 423 20.32 14.55 18.81
N ASN A 424 19.30 15.13 19.42
CA ASN A 424 19.41 16.46 20.01
C ASN A 424 20.27 16.34 21.27
N SER A 425 21.29 17.19 21.42
CA SER A 425 22.07 17.25 22.65
C SER A 425 21.61 18.48 23.42
N ASP A 426 21.18 18.28 24.66
CA ASP A 426 20.89 19.36 25.63
C ASP A 426 22.06 20.29 25.87
#